data_3918ddf5f67f99c3a00e5959de9988b6
#
_entry.id   3918ddf5f67f99c3a00e5959de9988b6
#
_cell.length_a   1.000
_cell.length_b   1.000
_cell.length_c   1.000
_cell.angle_alpha   90.00
_cell.angle_beta   90.00
_cell.angle_gamma   90.00
#
_symmetry.space_group_name_H-M   'P 1'
#
loop_
_entity.id
_entity.type
_entity.pdbx_description
1 polymer ?
#
loop_
_entity_poly.entity_id
_entity_poly.type
_entity_poly.pdbx_seq_one_letter_code
_entity_poly.pdbx_strand_id
1 'polypeptide(L)' 'MIKTFTLVANADAETFAEELKKVIDEIQGLGYEVDVQYSTNNNYFSALVIAKGKC' A
#
# COMPACT_ATOMS: atom_id res chain seq x y z
N MET A 1 10.68 -15.63 6.56
CA MET A 1 10.35 -14.22 6.29
C MET A 1 9.45 -14.14 5.07
N ILE A 2 8.28 -13.56 5.22
CA ILE A 2 7.31 -13.45 4.14
C ILE A 2 7.24 -12.00 3.69
N LYS A 3 7.37 -11.79 2.40
CA LYS A 3 7.19 -10.48 1.79
C LYS A 3 6.04 -10.54 0.80
N THR A 4 5.12 -9.64 0.93
CA THR A 4 4.05 -9.52 -0.05
C THR A 4 4.03 -8.10 -0.60
N PHE A 5 3.61 -7.99 -1.85
CA PHE A 5 3.54 -6.71 -2.55
C PHE A 5 2.10 -6.49 -2.97
N THR A 6 1.59 -5.33 -2.64
CA THR A 6 0.24 -4.94 -3.04
C THR A 6 0.33 -3.62 -3.79
N LEU A 7 -0.19 -3.59 -4.99
CA LEU A 7 -0.20 -2.37 -5.78
C LEU A 7 -1.55 -1.69 -5.63
N VAL A 8 -1.52 -0.44 -5.22
CA VAL A 8 -2.71 0.40 -5.14
C VAL A 8 -2.56 1.52 -6.15
N ALA A 9 -3.53 1.67 -7.04
CA ALA A 9 -3.49 2.71 -8.05
C ALA A 9 -4.89 3.25 -8.29
N ASN A 10 -4.99 4.56 -8.40
CA ASN A 10 -6.26 5.21 -8.68
C ASN A 10 -6.02 6.58 -9.27
N ALA A 11 -6.92 7.01 -10.15
CA ALA A 11 -6.84 8.35 -10.75
C ALA A 11 -7.35 9.43 -9.81
N ASP A 12 -8.17 9.07 -8.83
CA ASP A 12 -8.73 10.01 -7.86
C ASP A 12 -7.91 9.98 -6.57
N ALA A 13 -7.37 11.13 -6.19
CA ALA A 13 -6.50 11.23 -5.02
C ALA A 13 -7.20 10.84 -3.72
N GLU A 14 -8.46 11.24 -3.55
CA GLU A 14 -9.18 10.91 -2.32
C GLU A 14 -9.43 9.42 -2.20
N THR A 15 -9.90 8.81 -3.28
CA THR A 15 -10.15 7.37 -3.30
C THR A 15 -8.84 6.60 -3.13
N PHE A 16 -7.79 7.07 -3.79
CA PHE A 16 -6.48 6.47 -3.65
C PHE A 16 -6.02 6.47 -2.19
N ALA A 17 -6.15 7.61 -1.51
CA ALA A 17 -5.74 7.73 -0.12
C ALA A 17 -6.54 6.80 0.80
N GLU A 18 -7.84 6.70 0.57
CA GLU A 18 -8.69 5.82 1.36
C GLU A 18 -8.33 4.35 1.17
N GLU A 19 -8.13 3.94 -0.07
CA GLU A 19 -7.76 2.55 -0.36
C GLU A 19 -6.40 2.22 0.22
N LEU A 20 -5.45 3.12 0.06
CA LEU A 20 -4.12 2.92 0.59
C LEU A 20 -4.15 2.78 2.11
N LYS A 21 -4.90 3.64 2.78
CA LYS A 21 -5.04 3.57 4.22
C LYS A 21 -5.66 2.26 4.67
N LYS A 22 -6.70 1.79 3.96
CA LYS A 22 -7.33 0.52 4.26
C LYS A 22 -6.33 -0.64 4.18
N VAL A 23 -5.57 -0.68 3.12
CA VAL A 23 -4.58 -1.74 2.91
C VAL A 23 -3.54 -1.72 4.01
N ILE A 24 -3.03 -0.55 4.34
CA ILE A 24 -2.02 -0.40 5.38
C ILE A 24 -2.57 -0.83 6.73
N ASP A 25 -3.76 -0.37 7.10
CA ASP A 25 -4.37 -0.72 8.37
C ASP A 25 -4.60 -2.22 8.49
N GLU A 26 -5.06 -2.83 7.43
CA GLU A 26 -5.31 -4.27 7.41
C GLU A 26 -4.03 -5.06 7.62
N ILE A 27 -2.97 -4.69 6.92
CA ILE A 27 -1.69 -5.37 7.02
C ILE A 27 -1.06 -5.15 8.40
N GLN A 28 -1.11 -3.93 8.90
CA GLN A 28 -0.59 -3.63 10.23
C GLN A 28 -1.36 -4.35 11.32
N GLY A 29 -2.66 -4.53 11.12
CA GLY A 29 -3.50 -5.27 12.04
C GLY A 29 -3.12 -6.73 12.14
N LEU A 30 -2.46 -7.27 11.13
CA LEU A 30 -1.96 -8.64 11.13
C LEU A 30 -0.56 -8.76 11.75
N GLY A 31 0.04 -7.64 12.13
CA GLY A 31 1.34 -7.67 12.77
C GLY A 31 2.53 -7.55 11.83
N TYR A 32 2.30 -7.19 10.58
CA TYR A 32 3.37 -7.02 9.61
C TYR A 32 3.91 -5.60 9.62
N GLU A 33 5.16 -5.46 9.24
CA GLU A 33 5.72 -4.15 8.95
C GLU A 33 5.35 -3.75 7.54
N VAL A 34 5.10 -2.46 7.34
CA VAL A 34 4.65 -1.96 6.06
C VAL A 34 5.59 -0.89 5.56
N ASP A 35 6.05 -1.04 4.32
CA ASP A 35 6.75 -0.01 3.58
C ASP A 35 5.87 0.42 2.42
N VAL A 36 5.88 1.71 2.12
CA VAL A 36 5.09 2.22 1.01
C VAL A 36 5.99 3.03 0.10
N GLN A 37 5.93 2.73 -1.18
CA GLN A 37 6.64 3.48 -2.20
C GLN A 37 5.62 4.14 -3.12
N TYR A 38 5.66 5.46 -3.16
CA TYR A 38 4.76 6.24 -4.01
C TYR A 38 5.36 6.45 -5.38
N SER A 39 4.50 6.43 -6.36
CA SER A 39 4.87 6.77 -7.71
C SER A 39 3.69 7.51 -8.35
N THR A 40 3.99 8.55 -9.11
CA THR A 40 2.94 9.27 -9.82
C THR A 40 3.20 9.23 -11.30
N ASN A 41 2.18 8.91 -12.05
CA ASN A 41 2.18 8.99 -13.50
C ASN A 41 1.27 10.14 -13.91
N ASN A 42 1.18 10.39 -15.21
CA ASN A 42 0.46 11.55 -15.72
C ASN A 42 -1.00 11.63 -15.25
N ASN A 43 -1.64 10.49 -15.06
CA ASN A 43 -3.07 10.46 -14.72
C ASN A 43 -3.37 9.58 -13.51
N TYR A 44 -2.35 9.01 -12.88
CA TYR A 44 -2.57 8.05 -11.80
C TYR A 44 -1.70 8.33 -10.61
N PHE A 45 -2.27 8.11 -9.46
CA PHE A 45 -1.50 7.95 -8.24
C PHE A 45 -1.31 6.45 -8.01
N SER A 46 -0.11 6.05 -7.71
CA SER A 46 0.16 4.65 -7.42
C SER A 46 1.08 4.51 -6.23
N ALA A 47 0.90 3.44 -5.50
CA ALA A 47 1.74 3.14 -4.36
C ALA A 47 1.95 1.64 -4.29
N LEU A 48 3.18 1.24 -4.05
CA LEU A 48 3.50 -0.16 -3.83
C LEU A 48 3.63 -0.37 -2.33
N VAL A 49 2.72 -1.15 -1.78
CA VAL A 49 2.72 -1.48 -0.36
C VAL A 49 3.46 -2.80 -0.17
N ILE A 50 4.54 -2.76 0.58
CA ILE A 50 5.36 -3.93 0.84
C ILE A 50 5.14 -4.35 2.28
N ALA A 51 4.59 -5.53 2.48
CA ALA A 51 4.38 -6.09 3.79
C ALA A 51 5.49 -7.08 4.11
N LYS A 52 6.13 -6.89 5.24
CA LYS A 52 7.20 -7.78 5.70
C LYS A 52 6.72 -8.52 6.92
N GLY A 53 6.65 -9.84 6.80
CA GLY A 53 6.28 -10.68 7.93
C GLY A 53 7.44 -10.84 8.89
N LYS A 54 7.13 -10.89 10.17
CA LYS A 54 8.11 -11.23 11.18
C LYS A 54 8.14 -12.73 11.38
N CYS A 55 9.31 -13.25 11.48
CA CYS A 55 9.49 -14.66 11.79
C CYS A 55 9.27 -14.93 13.25
#